data_1086bde8ca238c28f2327b8b76ee8236
#
_entry.id   1086bde8ca238c28f2327b8b76ee8236
#
_cell.length_a   1.000
_cell.length_b   1.000
_cell.length_c   1.000
_cell.angle_alpha   90.00
_cell.angle_beta   90.00
_cell.angle_gamma   90.00
#
_symmetry.space_group_name_H-M   'P 1'
#
loop_
_entity.id
_entity.type
_entity.pdbx_description
1 polymer ?
#
loop_
_entity_poly.entity_id
_entity_poly.type
_entity_poly.pdbx_seq_one_letter_code
_entity_poly.pdbx_strand_id
1 'polypeptide(L)'
;GLSLPGAATTDEIAKLGLLGFWPNLFSEVIQNGHSMEVTTRLLVNQVAPDGRSGIGELVLVQNPLIYGYSLPLFSGLAMATPISIRRRLFHFAVAFGVIWLAQSLGIIAETLKMLAFDSGAPGANAITGAGIAPNTIALAYQFGYLILPAVVPIALWIGLNRQFIDSLVHPVEEPKLDAQGPSQDAQE
;
A
#
# COMPACT_ATOMS: atom_id res chain seq x y z
N GLY A 1 -11.88 9.31 -19.24
CA GLY A 1 -11.56 8.01 -18.68
C GLY A 1 -12.03 7.97 -17.24
N LEU A 2 -12.73 6.91 -16.84
CA LEU A 2 -13.10 6.70 -15.45
C LEU A 2 -11.81 6.40 -14.66
N SER A 3 -11.31 7.39 -13.91
CA SER A 3 -10.32 7.13 -12.89
C SER A 3 -11.01 6.34 -11.76
N LEU A 4 -10.44 5.20 -11.39
CA LEU A 4 -10.91 4.44 -10.24
C LEU A 4 -10.77 5.35 -8.99
N PRO A 5 -11.84 5.53 -8.19
CA PRO A 5 -11.81 6.48 -7.07
C PRO A 5 -10.71 6.22 -6.03
N GLY A 6 -10.19 4.99 -5.96
CA GLY A 6 -9.07 4.63 -5.08
C GLY A 6 -7.69 5.09 -5.56
N ALA A 7 -7.45 5.16 -6.87
CA ALA A 7 -6.17 5.64 -7.42
C ALA A 7 -6.03 7.15 -7.20
N ALA A 8 -7.10 7.91 -7.46
CA ALA A 8 -7.09 9.36 -7.29
C ALA A 8 -6.77 9.80 -5.85
N THR A 9 -7.26 9.08 -4.84
CA THR A 9 -6.99 9.41 -3.43
C THR A 9 -5.56 9.05 -3.00
N THR A 10 -5.01 7.94 -3.50
CA THR A 10 -3.63 7.53 -3.23
C THR A 10 -2.64 8.54 -3.82
N ASP A 11 -2.89 8.98 -5.06
CA ASP A 11 -2.07 9.96 -5.76
C ASP A 11 -2.11 11.33 -5.07
N GLU A 12 -3.28 11.76 -4.58
CA GLU A 12 -3.40 13.01 -3.82
C GLU A 12 -2.61 12.98 -2.50
N ILE A 13 -2.64 11.86 -1.76
CA ILE A 13 -1.85 11.72 -0.53
C ILE A 13 -0.35 11.69 -0.86
N ALA A 14 0.05 10.97 -1.90
CA ALA A 14 1.44 10.94 -2.35
C ALA A 14 1.92 12.32 -2.80
N LYS A 15 1.09 13.07 -3.54
CA LYS A 15 1.33 14.45 -3.93
C LYS A 15 1.55 15.38 -2.73
N LEU A 16 0.67 15.32 -1.74
CA LEU A 16 0.81 16.09 -0.50
C LEU A 16 2.11 15.72 0.23
N GLY A 17 2.47 14.44 0.26
CA GLY A 17 3.73 13.97 0.85
C GLY A 17 4.95 14.52 0.10
N LEU A 18 5.02 14.32 -1.21
CA LEU A 18 6.17 14.74 -2.02
C LEU A 18 6.36 16.25 -2.01
N LEU A 19 5.30 17.02 -2.27
CA LEU A 19 5.36 18.49 -2.30
C LEU A 19 5.49 19.10 -0.90
N GLY A 20 4.94 18.45 0.13
CA GLY A 20 5.01 18.93 1.51
C GLY A 20 6.36 18.72 2.16
N PHE A 21 6.97 17.54 1.98
CA PHE A 21 8.28 17.22 2.60
C PHE A 21 9.47 17.68 1.75
N TRP A 22 9.34 17.69 0.42
CA TRP A 22 10.44 18.04 -0.49
C TRP A 22 10.05 19.04 -1.58
N PRO A 23 9.54 20.24 -1.22
CA PRO A 23 9.09 21.24 -2.20
C PRO A 23 10.24 21.77 -3.09
N ASN A 24 11.46 21.59 -2.68
CA ASN A 24 12.67 21.98 -3.45
C ASN A 24 13.06 20.94 -4.51
N LEU A 25 12.60 19.69 -4.37
CA LEU A 25 12.90 18.61 -5.32
C LEU A 25 11.79 18.45 -6.36
N PHE A 26 10.53 18.62 -5.97
CA PHE A 26 9.38 18.37 -6.81
C PHE A 26 8.59 19.66 -7.07
N SER A 27 8.12 19.82 -8.31
CA SER A 27 7.33 20.98 -8.72
C SER A 27 5.86 20.63 -8.92
N GLU A 28 5.57 19.47 -9.48
CA GLU A 28 4.20 19.09 -9.84
C GLU A 28 4.03 17.56 -9.80
N VAL A 29 2.81 17.14 -9.50
CA VAL A 29 2.38 15.75 -9.59
C VAL A 29 1.05 15.71 -10.32
N ILE A 30 1.02 15.03 -11.46
CA ILE A 30 -0.15 14.93 -12.33
C ILE A 30 -0.49 13.45 -12.52
N GLN A 31 -1.79 13.13 -12.42
CA GLN A 31 -2.29 11.83 -12.81
C GLN A 31 -2.69 11.86 -14.29
N ASN A 32 -2.07 11.00 -15.08
CA ASN A 32 -2.38 10.83 -16.50
C ASN A 32 -2.89 9.41 -16.76
N GLY A 33 -4.20 9.23 -16.65
CA GLY A 33 -4.85 7.93 -16.79
C GLY A 33 -4.45 6.95 -15.68
N HIS A 34 -3.64 5.94 -16.01
CA HIS A 34 -3.15 4.92 -15.10
C HIS A 34 -1.74 5.19 -14.57
N SER A 35 -1.11 6.25 -15.05
CA SER A 35 0.24 6.65 -14.69
C SER A 35 0.23 7.93 -13.86
N MET A 36 1.16 8.04 -12.95
CA MET A 36 1.45 9.26 -12.20
C MET A 36 2.75 9.85 -12.72
N GLU A 37 2.71 11.10 -13.13
CA GLU A 37 3.85 11.88 -13.59
C GLU A 37 4.27 12.85 -12.49
N VAL A 38 5.52 12.72 -12.06
CA VAL A 38 6.10 13.58 -11.03
C VAL A 38 7.18 14.43 -11.68
N THR A 39 6.92 15.72 -11.81
CA THR A 39 7.86 16.68 -12.35
C THR A 39 8.81 17.15 -11.25
N THR A 40 10.10 17.03 -11.51
CA THR A 40 11.14 17.51 -10.60
C THR A 40 11.61 18.89 -11.02
N ARG A 41 12.23 19.65 -10.09
CA ARG A 41 12.87 20.93 -10.37
C ARG A 41 14.28 20.79 -10.97
N LEU A 42 14.66 19.57 -11.35
CA LEU A 42 15.98 19.28 -11.93
C LEU A 42 15.94 19.50 -13.44
N LEU A 43 16.82 20.34 -13.92
CA LEU A 43 17.05 20.56 -15.33
C LEU A 43 18.05 19.52 -15.86
N VAL A 44 17.62 18.73 -16.81
CA VAL A 44 18.44 17.69 -17.47
C VAL A 44 18.44 17.90 -18.97
N ASN A 45 19.55 17.49 -19.61
CA ASN A 45 19.60 17.45 -21.06
C ASN A 45 18.70 16.31 -21.55
N GLN A 46 17.68 16.67 -22.30
CA GLN A 46 16.77 15.73 -22.94
C GLN A 46 17.00 15.74 -24.45
N VAL A 47 16.95 14.56 -25.05
CA VAL A 47 16.97 14.39 -26.50
C VAL A 47 15.55 14.07 -26.94
N ALA A 48 14.97 14.98 -27.70
CA ALA A 48 13.63 14.78 -28.25
C ALA A 48 13.65 13.65 -29.31
N PRO A 49 12.51 13.04 -29.63
CA PRO A 49 12.42 11.97 -30.64
C PRO A 49 12.90 12.40 -32.04
N ASP A 50 12.93 13.70 -32.32
CA ASP A 50 13.44 14.31 -33.53
C ASP A 50 14.96 14.53 -33.54
N GLY A 51 15.67 14.08 -32.48
CA GLY A 51 17.12 14.22 -32.33
C GLY A 51 17.59 15.58 -31.84
N ARG A 52 16.71 16.51 -31.54
CA ARG A 52 17.06 17.80 -30.93
C ARG A 52 17.36 17.63 -29.46
N SER A 53 18.48 18.20 -29.03
CA SER A 53 18.83 18.27 -27.59
C SER A 53 18.30 19.59 -27.01
N GLY A 54 17.65 19.50 -25.87
CA GLY A 54 17.14 20.64 -25.10
C GLY A 54 17.33 20.41 -23.60
N ILE A 55 17.23 21.50 -22.84
CA ILE A 55 17.19 21.42 -21.38
C ILE A 55 15.71 21.39 -20.97
N GLY A 56 15.33 20.40 -20.21
CA GLY A 56 13.96 20.26 -19.71
C GLY A 56 13.94 19.76 -18.27
N GLU A 57 12.81 19.91 -17.61
CA GLU A 57 12.60 19.34 -16.27
C GLU A 57 12.52 17.82 -16.36
N LEU A 58 13.13 17.15 -15.38
CA LEU A 58 13.08 15.70 -15.28
C LEU A 58 11.68 15.28 -14.80
N VAL A 59 11.00 14.48 -15.62
CA VAL A 59 9.68 13.90 -15.30
C VAL A 59 9.85 12.41 -15.01
N LEU A 60 9.39 11.99 -13.83
CA LEU A 60 9.35 10.60 -13.40
C LEU A 60 7.95 10.04 -13.63
N VAL A 61 7.87 8.93 -14.34
CA VAL A 61 6.58 8.27 -14.64
C VAL A 61 6.51 6.94 -13.92
N GLN A 62 5.46 6.75 -13.13
CA GLN A 62 5.24 5.50 -12.39
C GLN A 62 3.78 5.04 -12.50
N ASN A 63 3.56 3.77 -12.20
CA ASN A 63 2.24 3.15 -12.29
C ASN A 63 1.72 2.77 -10.89
N PRO A 64 0.84 3.58 -10.27
CA PRO A 64 0.28 3.31 -8.93
C PRO A 64 -0.51 2.01 -8.83
N LEU A 65 -1.01 1.47 -9.94
CA LEU A 65 -1.82 0.24 -9.96
C LEU A 65 -1.04 -1.00 -9.51
N ILE A 66 0.29 -0.96 -9.54
CA ILE A 66 1.13 -2.04 -9.02
C ILE A 66 0.82 -2.35 -7.56
N TYR A 67 0.41 -1.35 -6.79
CA TYR A 67 0.03 -1.49 -5.38
C TYR A 67 -1.44 -1.92 -5.19
N GLY A 68 -2.22 -1.98 -6.27
CA GLY A 68 -3.69 -2.17 -6.23
C GLY A 68 -4.16 -3.53 -5.72
N TYR A 69 -3.31 -4.57 -5.70
CA TYR A 69 -3.70 -5.92 -5.28
C TYR A 69 -3.99 -6.07 -3.77
N SER A 70 -3.58 -5.12 -2.95
CA SER A 70 -3.82 -5.12 -1.50
C SER A 70 -5.31 -5.11 -1.14
N LEU A 71 -6.12 -4.35 -1.87
CA LEU A 71 -7.57 -4.25 -1.66
C LEU A 71 -8.31 -5.55 -2.01
N PRO A 72 -8.12 -6.17 -3.18
CA PRO A 72 -8.67 -7.49 -3.48
C PRO A 72 -8.27 -8.55 -2.47
N LEU A 73 -7.02 -8.57 -2.02
CA LEU A 73 -6.52 -9.52 -1.03
C LEU A 73 -7.28 -9.37 0.30
N PHE A 74 -7.36 -8.14 0.85
CA PHE A 74 -8.12 -7.87 2.07
C PHE A 74 -9.60 -8.22 1.90
N SER A 75 -10.19 -7.87 0.75
CA SER A 75 -11.60 -8.14 0.46
C SER A 75 -11.90 -9.63 0.47
N GLY A 76 -11.06 -10.45 -0.15
CA GLY A 76 -11.20 -11.90 -0.13
C GLY A 76 -11.20 -12.47 1.30
N LEU A 77 -10.23 -12.03 2.11
CA LEU A 77 -10.13 -12.45 3.52
C LEU A 77 -11.33 -12.00 4.36
N ALA A 78 -11.78 -10.76 4.20
CA ALA A 78 -12.92 -10.21 4.92
C ALA A 78 -14.25 -10.86 4.53
N MET A 79 -14.41 -11.25 3.26
CA MET A 79 -15.60 -11.95 2.78
C MET A 79 -15.65 -13.40 3.25
N ALA A 80 -14.51 -14.06 3.38
CA ALA A 80 -14.41 -15.43 3.89
C ALA A 80 -14.67 -15.52 5.40
N THR A 81 -14.65 -14.40 6.13
CA THR A 81 -14.81 -14.39 7.60
C THR A 81 -16.29 -14.27 7.98
N PRO A 82 -16.85 -15.14 8.87
CA PRO A 82 -18.23 -15.13 9.28
C PRO A 82 -18.49 -14.05 10.33
N ILE A 83 -18.56 -12.79 9.91
CA ILE A 83 -18.83 -11.62 10.74
C ILE A 83 -20.09 -10.89 10.27
N SER A 84 -20.73 -10.12 11.18
CA SER A 84 -21.89 -9.31 10.83
C SER A 84 -21.56 -8.24 9.79
N ILE A 85 -22.54 -7.86 8.99
CA ILE A 85 -22.36 -6.87 7.91
C ILE A 85 -21.86 -5.52 8.45
N ARG A 86 -22.33 -5.06 9.61
CA ARG A 86 -21.88 -3.81 10.22
C ARG A 86 -20.40 -3.86 10.58
N ARG A 87 -19.94 -4.96 11.18
CA ARG A 87 -18.54 -5.18 11.53
C ARG A 87 -17.67 -5.28 10.27
N ARG A 88 -18.18 -5.96 9.24
CA ARG A 88 -17.49 -6.06 7.94
C ARG A 88 -17.30 -4.69 7.30
N LEU A 89 -18.33 -3.85 7.26
CA LEU A 89 -18.23 -2.48 6.73
C LEU A 89 -17.19 -1.63 7.51
N PHE A 90 -17.20 -1.75 8.83
CA PHE A 90 -16.17 -1.09 9.66
C PHE A 90 -14.76 -1.58 9.32
N HIS A 91 -14.57 -2.91 9.18
CA HIS A 91 -13.27 -3.47 8.78
C HIS A 91 -12.82 -2.97 7.41
N PHE A 92 -13.74 -2.87 6.45
CA PHE A 92 -13.44 -2.28 5.14
C PHE A 92 -13.03 -0.81 5.25
N ALA A 93 -13.74 0.01 6.02
CA ALA A 93 -13.42 1.41 6.19
C ALA A 93 -12.01 1.61 6.78
N VAL A 94 -11.67 0.85 7.84
CA VAL A 94 -10.34 0.87 8.44
C VAL A 94 -9.27 0.39 7.45
N ALA A 95 -9.54 -0.73 6.76
CA ALA A 95 -8.59 -1.31 5.81
C ALA A 95 -8.33 -0.37 4.63
N PHE A 96 -9.36 0.25 4.07
CA PHE A 96 -9.20 1.25 3.01
C PHE A 96 -8.26 2.37 3.44
N GLY A 97 -8.49 2.98 4.60
CA GLY A 97 -7.65 4.07 5.09
C GLY A 97 -6.17 3.66 5.27
N VAL A 98 -5.92 2.51 5.90
CA VAL A 98 -4.56 2.03 6.15
C VAL A 98 -3.86 1.57 4.86
N ILE A 99 -4.57 0.87 3.97
CA ILE A 99 -4.02 0.43 2.69
C ILE A 99 -3.67 1.64 1.81
N TRP A 100 -4.52 2.66 1.77
CA TRP A 100 -4.22 3.89 1.03
C TRP A 100 -2.98 4.61 1.53
N LEU A 101 -2.81 4.71 2.85
CA LEU A 101 -1.59 5.26 3.43
C LEU A 101 -0.36 4.42 3.06
N ALA A 102 -0.45 3.09 3.15
CA ALA A 102 0.64 2.20 2.78
C ALA A 102 1.00 2.32 1.29
N GLN A 103 0.02 2.40 0.40
CA GLN A 103 0.22 2.61 -1.04
C GLN A 103 0.88 3.96 -1.32
N SER A 104 0.42 5.03 -0.66
CA SER A 104 1.01 6.37 -0.83
C SER A 104 2.47 6.41 -0.38
N LEU A 105 2.82 5.74 0.71
CA LEU A 105 4.20 5.58 1.15
C LEU A 105 5.04 4.79 0.13
N GLY A 106 4.47 3.76 -0.48
CA GLY A 106 5.09 2.99 -1.57
C GLY A 106 5.42 3.87 -2.77
N ILE A 107 4.47 4.68 -3.22
CA ILE A 107 4.63 5.63 -4.33
C ILE A 107 5.73 6.66 -4.02
N ILE A 108 5.72 7.24 -2.83
CA ILE A 108 6.75 8.19 -2.40
C ILE A 108 8.14 7.55 -2.40
N ALA A 109 8.26 6.35 -1.85
CA ALA A 109 9.52 5.62 -1.82
C ALA A 109 10.02 5.26 -3.22
N GLU A 110 9.12 4.88 -4.14
CA GLU A 110 9.46 4.61 -5.54
C GLU A 110 9.92 5.88 -6.27
N THR A 111 9.21 7.00 -6.08
CA THR A 111 9.61 8.30 -6.66
C THR A 111 11.02 8.69 -6.21
N LEU A 112 11.30 8.61 -4.91
CA LEU A 112 12.63 8.91 -4.37
C LEU A 112 13.68 7.94 -4.89
N LYS A 113 13.36 6.65 -5.05
CA LYS A 113 14.24 5.63 -5.63
C LYS A 113 14.57 5.95 -7.08
N MET A 114 13.57 6.28 -7.90
CA MET A 114 13.78 6.67 -9.30
C MET A 114 14.68 7.90 -9.40
N LEU A 115 14.46 8.89 -8.52
CA LEU A 115 15.29 10.09 -8.51
C LEU A 115 16.73 9.77 -8.05
N ALA A 116 16.90 8.94 -7.02
CA ALA A 116 18.20 8.63 -6.46
C ALA A 116 19.09 7.75 -7.36
N PHE A 117 18.49 6.77 -8.04
CA PHE A 117 19.24 5.70 -8.69
C PHE A 117 19.05 5.63 -10.20
N ASP A 118 17.89 6.04 -10.72
CA ASP A 118 17.57 5.89 -12.14
C ASP A 118 17.77 7.20 -12.94
N SER A 119 17.91 8.34 -12.25
CA SER A 119 18.04 9.67 -12.87
C SER A 119 19.49 10.15 -13.03
N GLY A 120 20.46 9.27 -12.81
CA GLY A 120 21.87 9.57 -12.94
C GLY A 120 22.41 10.58 -11.92
N ALA A 121 23.55 11.21 -12.24
CA ALA A 121 24.23 12.12 -11.33
C ALA A 121 23.39 13.33 -10.86
N PRO A 122 22.56 13.97 -11.71
CA PRO A 122 21.73 15.08 -11.26
C PRO A 122 20.74 14.69 -10.15
N GLY A 123 20.07 13.53 -10.31
CA GLY A 123 19.13 13.02 -9.31
C GLY A 123 19.83 12.61 -8.01
N ALA A 124 20.92 11.87 -8.10
CA ALA A 124 21.71 11.45 -6.94
C ALA A 124 22.23 12.65 -6.13
N ASN A 125 22.73 13.69 -6.80
CA ASN A 125 23.20 14.92 -6.16
C ASN A 125 22.05 15.69 -5.49
N ALA A 126 20.87 15.73 -6.10
CA ALA A 126 19.72 16.39 -5.52
C ALA A 126 19.23 15.69 -4.24
N ILE A 127 19.19 14.36 -4.23
CA ILE A 127 18.86 13.55 -3.05
C ILE A 127 19.88 13.78 -1.92
N THR A 128 21.17 13.75 -2.25
CA THR A 128 22.23 14.00 -1.27
C THR A 128 22.18 15.42 -0.74
N GLY A 129 21.93 16.40 -1.61
CA GLY A 129 21.74 17.81 -1.24
C GLY A 129 20.52 18.05 -0.34
N ALA A 130 19.48 17.24 -0.48
CA ALA A 130 18.32 17.23 0.41
C ALA A 130 18.57 16.52 1.76
N GLY A 131 19.76 15.99 1.99
CA GLY A 131 20.14 15.31 3.23
C GLY A 131 19.55 13.90 3.37
N ILE A 132 19.07 13.29 2.28
CA ILE A 132 18.47 11.96 2.30
C ILE A 132 19.56 10.92 2.00
N ALA A 133 19.74 9.95 2.90
CA ALA A 133 20.70 8.88 2.69
C ALA A 133 20.16 7.87 1.64
N PRO A 134 20.94 7.51 0.59
CA PRO A 134 20.49 6.56 -0.44
C PRO A 134 20.08 5.21 0.13
N ASN A 135 20.75 4.72 1.16
CA ASN A 135 20.38 3.46 1.83
C ASN A 135 18.99 3.50 2.46
N THR A 136 18.61 4.66 3.03
CA THR A 136 17.25 4.84 3.57
C THR A 136 16.20 4.76 2.48
N ILE A 137 16.48 5.34 1.31
CA ILE A 137 15.58 5.26 0.15
C ILE A 137 15.46 3.81 -0.33
N ALA A 138 16.57 3.09 -0.44
CA ALA A 138 16.57 1.69 -0.84
C ALA A 138 15.75 0.82 0.11
N LEU A 139 15.92 0.99 1.42
CA LEU A 139 15.12 0.30 2.44
C LEU A 139 13.64 0.70 2.36
N ALA A 140 13.32 1.99 2.27
CA ALA A 140 11.96 2.48 2.16
C ALA A 140 11.26 1.92 0.91
N TYR A 141 11.96 1.83 -0.21
CA TYR A 141 11.46 1.23 -1.43
C TYR A 141 11.19 -0.28 -1.26
N GLN A 142 12.13 -1.03 -0.68
CA GLN A 142 11.94 -2.46 -0.42
C GLN A 142 10.73 -2.71 0.47
N PHE A 143 10.58 -1.95 1.55
CA PHE A 143 9.41 -2.04 2.42
C PHE A 143 8.13 -1.60 1.71
N GLY A 144 8.12 -0.45 1.08
CA GLY A 144 6.97 0.15 0.42
C GLY A 144 6.47 -0.68 -0.75
N TYR A 145 7.38 -1.18 -1.57
CA TYR A 145 7.06 -1.90 -2.80
C TYR A 145 6.80 -3.39 -2.58
N LEU A 146 7.66 -4.07 -1.81
CA LEU A 146 7.62 -5.53 -1.69
C LEU A 146 6.79 -6.00 -0.49
N ILE A 147 6.93 -5.34 0.65
CA ILE A 147 6.40 -5.84 1.92
C ILE A 147 5.02 -5.26 2.23
N LEU A 148 4.86 -3.93 2.21
CA LEU A 148 3.62 -3.30 2.63
C LEU A 148 2.38 -3.77 1.86
N PRO A 149 2.38 -3.90 0.52
CA PRO A 149 1.18 -4.28 -0.21
C PRO A 149 0.67 -5.69 0.11
N ALA A 150 1.55 -6.61 0.50
CA ALA A 150 1.19 -7.98 0.87
C ALA A 150 0.91 -8.12 2.37
N VAL A 151 1.77 -7.56 3.20
CA VAL A 151 1.73 -7.75 4.66
C VAL A 151 0.61 -6.94 5.31
N VAL A 152 0.40 -5.69 4.88
CA VAL A 152 -0.61 -4.80 5.49
C VAL A 152 -2.02 -5.40 5.45
N PRO A 153 -2.56 -5.87 4.30
CA PRO A 153 -3.91 -6.43 4.28
C PRO A 153 -4.06 -7.68 5.15
N ILE A 154 -3.03 -8.53 5.21
CA ILE A 154 -3.04 -9.75 6.04
C ILE A 154 -2.98 -9.38 7.52
N ALA A 155 -2.06 -8.50 7.92
CA ALA A 155 -1.91 -8.05 9.30
C ALA A 155 -3.16 -7.33 9.81
N LEU A 156 -3.78 -6.50 8.98
CA LEU A 156 -5.07 -5.87 9.28
C LEU A 156 -6.17 -6.90 9.49
N TRP A 157 -6.26 -7.87 8.59
CA TRP A 157 -7.26 -8.92 8.72
C TRP A 157 -7.07 -9.71 10.01
N ILE A 158 -5.85 -10.13 10.34
CA ILE A 158 -5.51 -10.80 11.60
C ILE A 158 -5.90 -9.92 12.80
N GLY A 159 -5.46 -8.66 12.80
CA GLY A 159 -5.69 -7.73 13.89
C GLY A 159 -7.18 -7.46 14.17
N LEU A 160 -7.97 -7.31 13.10
CA LEU A 160 -9.40 -7.05 13.19
C LEU A 160 -10.25 -8.29 13.53
N ASN A 161 -9.72 -9.50 13.29
CA ASN A 161 -10.47 -10.75 13.45
C ASN A 161 -9.83 -11.70 14.47
N ARG A 162 -9.09 -11.19 15.47
CA ARG A 162 -8.41 -12.00 16.50
C ARG A 162 -9.33 -13.03 17.15
N GLN A 163 -10.53 -12.61 17.59
CA GLN A 163 -11.49 -13.51 18.23
C GLN A 163 -11.91 -14.69 17.33
N PHE A 164 -12.07 -14.44 16.04
CA PHE A 164 -12.37 -15.50 15.07
C PHE A 164 -11.18 -16.45 14.92
N ILE A 165 -9.97 -15.92 14.84
CA ILE A 165 -8.76 -16.73 14.73
C ILE A 165 -8.55 -17.56 15.99
N ASP A 166 -8.74 -16.97 17.19
CA ASP A 166 -8.64 -17.69 18.46
C ASP A 166 -9.63 -18.85 18.55
N SER A 167 -10.85 -18.67 18.03
CA SER A 167 -11.86 -19.76 17.98
C SER A 167 -11.49 -20.90 17.03
N LEU A 168 -10.67 -20.63 16.02
CA LEU A 168 -10.16 -21.67 15.10
C LEU A 168 -8.98 -22.44 15.69
N VAL A 169 -8.13 -21.74 16.45
CA VAL A 169 -6.91 -22.34 17.05
C VAL A 169 -7.24 -23.09 18.34
N HIS A 170 -8.23 -22.61 19.08
CA HIS A 170 -8.69 -23.22 20.34
C HIS A 170 -10.20 -23.54 20.22
N PRO A 171 -10.58 -24.57 19.48
CA PRO A 171 -11.96 -25.01 19.44
C PRO A 171 -12.38 -25.40 20.87
N VAL A 172 -13.50 -24.85 21.33
CA VAL A 172 -14.09 -25.24 22.60
C VAL A 172 -14.43 -26.73 22.50
N GLU A 173 -13.77 -27.58 23.31
CA GLU A 173 -14.20 -28.98 23.43
C GLU A 173 -15.67 -28.98 23.85
N GLU A 174 -16.54 -29.48 22.99
CA GLU A 174 -17.93 -29.73 23.40
C GLU A 174 -17.91 -30.64 24.64
N PRO A 175 -18.64 -30.28 25.72
CA PRO A 175 -18.78 -31.16 26.87
C PRO A 175 -19.26 -32.51 26.34
N LYS A 176 -18.46 -33.56 26.51
CA LYS A 176 -18.94 -34.93 26.28
C LYS A 176 -20.21 -35.08 27.09
N LEU A 177 -21.36 -35.13 26.43
CA LEU A 177 -22.60 -35.63 27.04
C LEU A 177 -22.26 -37.04 27.47
N ASP A 178 -21.97 -37.19 28.77
CA ASP A 178 -21.86 -38.49 29.40
C ASP A 178 -23.15 -39.21 29.07
N ALA A 179 -23.04 -40.26 28.27
CA ALA A 179 -24.12 -41.19 28.04
C ALA A 179 -24.49 -41.81 29.41
N GLN A 180 -25.38 -41.14 30.11
CA GLN A 180 -26.08 -41.80 31.23
C GLN A 180 -26.85 -42.96 30.61
N GLY A 181 -26.27 -44.12 30.75
CA GLY A 181 -26.92 -45.36 30.43
C GLY A 181 -28.26 -45.51 31.16
N PRO A 182 -29.22 -46.21 30.60
CA PRO A 182 -30.50 -46.39 31.24
C PRO A 182 -30.34 -47.06 32.60
N SER A 183 -30.80 -46.39 33.66
CA SER A 183 -30.92 -46.96 35.00
C SER A 183 -31.74 -48.22 34.90
N GLN A 184 -31.11 -49.37 35.07
CA GLN A 184 -31.76 -50.63 35.37
C GLN A 184 -32.20 -50.58 36.84
N ASP A 185 -33.39 -50.09 37.09
CA ASP A 185 -34.12 -50.31 38.35
C ASP A 185 -35.59 -50.46 38.01
N ALA A 186 -35.92 -51.67 37.64
CA ALA A 186 -37.29 -52.18 37.69
C ALA A 186 -37.29 -53.71 37.70
N GLN A 187 -36.93 -54.27 38.86
CA GLN A 187 -37.35 -55.61 39.23
C GLN A 187 -37.32 -55.69 40.75
N GLU A 188 -38.47 -55.48 41.41
CA GLU A 188 -39.07 -56.29 42.48
C GLU A 188 -40.51 -55.86 42.70
#